data_94f58457edfa7a78fcbf491d4555e831
#
_entry.id   94f58457edfa7a78fcbf491d4555e831
#
_cell.length_a   1.000
_cell.length_b   1.000
_cell.length_c   1.000
_cell.angle_alpha   90.00
_cell.angle_beta   90.00
_cell.angle_gamma   90.00
#
_symmetry.space_group_name_H-M   'P 1'
#
loop_
_entity.id
_entity.type
_entity.pdbx_description
1 polymer ?
#
loop_
_entity_poly.entity_id
_entity_poly.type
_entity_poly.pdbx_seq_one_letter_code
_entity_poly.pdbx_strand_id
1 'polypeptide(L)' 'MAHIGQIIREELKQQGRTVTWLAKTINCDRTNIYNIFERESIDTSLLARISKALNRNFFEILTQELNSDPKTSK' A
#
# COMPACT_ATOMS: atom_id res chain seq x y z
N MET A 1 10.56 8.75 -5.68
CA MET A 1 10.43 8.05 -4.41
C MET A 1 9.04 7.47 -4.25
N ALA A 2 8.95 6.28 -3.73
CA ALA A 2 7.66 5.62 -3.57
C ALA A 2 6.82 6.30 -2.48
N HIS A 3 5.56 6.55 -2.78
CA HIS A 3 4.59 7.03 -1.80
C HIS A 3 3.62 5.88 -1.59
N ILE A 4 3.85 5.12 -0.53
CA ILE A 4 3.14 3.85 -0.36
C ILE A 4 1.62 4.04 -0.35
N GLY A 5 1.15 5.11 0.25
CA GLY A 5 -0.28 5.39 0.28
C GLY A 5 -0.87 5.52 -1.11
N GLN A 6 -0.15 6.19 -2.01
CA GLN A 6 -0.62 6.37 -3.39
C GLN A 6 -0.57 5.06 -4.16
N ILE A 7 0.45 4.26 -3.91
CA ILE A 7 0.57 2.96 -4.57
C ILE A 7 -0.61 2.07 -4.19
N ILE A 8 -0.97 2.05 -2.92
CA ILE A 8 -2.10 1.26 -2.43
C ILE A 8 -3.40 1.78 -3.06
N ARG A 9 -3.56 3.09 -3.10
CA ARG A 9 -4.75 3.71 -3.67
C ARG A 9 -4.92 3.33 -5.14
N GLU A 10 -3.83 3.42 -5.89
CA GLU A 10 -3.87 3.07 -7.31
C GLU A 10 -4.21 1.61 -7.53
N GLU A 11 -3.64 0.74 -6.72
CA GLU A 11 -3.92 -0.68 -6.85
C GLU A 11 -5.38 -0.99 -6.55
N LEU A 12 -5.93 -0.36 -5.52
CA LEU A 12 -7.32 -0.53 -5.17
C LEU A 12 -8.22 -0.14 -6.33
N LYS A 13 -7.89 0.97 -6.95
CA LYS A 13 -8.63 1.51 -8.09
C LYS A 13 -8.56 0.57 -9.28
N GLN A 14 -7.36 0.08 -9.59
CA GLN A 14 -7.16 -0.82 -10.72
C GLN A 14 -7.92 -2.12 -10.56
N GLN A 15 -8.06 -2.59 -9.32
CA GLN A 15 -8.79 -3.82 -9.05
C GLN A 15 -10.30 -3.60 -8.98
N GLY A 16 -10.74 -2.35 -9.08
CA GLY A 16 -12.17 -2.03 -8.99
C GLY A 16 -12.74 -2.23 -7.61
N ARG A 17 -11.90 -2.16 -6.59
CA ARG A 17 -12.35 -2.31 -5.20
C ARG A 17 -12.62 -0.96 -4.58
N THR A 18 -13.48 -0.93 -3.58
CA THR A 18 -13.83 0.30 -2.89
C THR A 18 -13.10 0.43 -1.56
N VAL A 19 -13.05 1.66 -1.05
CA VAL A 19 -12.48 1.91 0.27
C VAL A 19 -13.25 1.13 1.33
N THR A 20 -14.57 1.08 1.20
CA THR A 20 -15.41 0.32 2.13
C THR A 20 -15.02 -1.16 2.13
N TRP A 21 -14.80 -1.72 0.96
CA TRP A 21 -14.38 -3.11 0.84
C TRP A 21 -13.06 -3.35 1.57
N LEU A 22 -12.08 -2.48 1.34
CA LEU A 22 -10.77 -2.64 1.96
C LEU A 22 -10.86 -2.50 3.47
N ALA A 23 -11.60 -1.49 3.95
CA ALA A 23 -11.76 -1.27 5.38
C ALA A 23 -12.33 -2.51 6.06
N LYS A 24 -13.33 -3.12 5.46
CA LYS A 24 -13.94 -4.33 6.01
C LYS A 24 -12.97 -5.50 5.97
N THR A 25 -12.24 -5.62 4.87
CA THR A 25 -11.33 -6.75 4.67
C THR A 25 -10.21 -6.76 5.69
N ILE A 26 -9.66 -5.59 6.01
CA ILE A 26 -8.58 -5.51 6.99
C ILE A 26 -9.06 -5.06 8.36
N ASN A 27 -10.38 -4.99 8.54
CA ASN A 27 -11.02 -4.74 9.81
C ASN A 27 -10.63 -3.40 10.43
N CYS A 28 -10.83 -2.35 9.67
CA CYS A 28 -10.60 -1.00 10.17
C CYS A 28 -11.64 -0.04 9.59
N ASP A 29 -11.60 1.21 10.04
CA ASP A 29 -12.54 2.23 9.58
C ASP A 29 -12.12 2.82 8.26
N ARG A 30 -13.09 3.34 7.50
CA ARG A 30 -12.80 4.03 6.25
C ARG A 30 -11.87 5.22 6.46
N THR A 31 -12.04 5.91 7.57
CA THR A 31 -11.17 7.03 7.90
C THR A 31 -9.71 6.61 7.93
N ASN A 32 -9.46 5.44 8.50
CA ASN A 32 -8.09 4.90 8.55
C ASN A 32 -7.54 4.63 7.15
N ILE A 33 -8.41 4.16 6.25
CA ILE A 33 -7.97 3.91 4.87
C ILE A 33 -7.57 5.21 4.19
N TYR A 34 -8.37 6.26 4.36
CA TYR A 34 -8.04 7.56 3.76
C TYR A 34 -6.75 8.11 4.34
N ASN A 35 -6.52 7.90 5.64
CA ASN A 35 -5.27 8.30 6.27
C ASN A 35 -4.07 7.55 5.69
N ILE A 36 -4.27 6.26 5.40
CA ILE A 36 -3.22 5.45 4.78
C ILE A 36 -2.82 6.02 3.43
N PHE A 37 -3.80 6.46 2.65
CA PHE A 37 -3.53 7.03 1.33
C PHE A 37 -2.64 8.26 1.39
N GLU A 38 -2.66 8.95 2.52
CA GLU A 38 -1.87 10.17 2.71
C GLU A 38 -0.44 9.89 3.17
N ARG A 39 -0.16 8.66 3.56
CA ARG A 39 1.14 8.34 4.15
C ARG A 39 2.18 8.01 3.11
N GLU A 40 3.40 8.43 3.37
CA GLU A 40 4.54 8.05 2.56
C GLU A 40 5.11 6.70 3.00
N SER A 41 4.85 6.32 4.25
CA SER A 41 5.29 5.05 4.78
C SER A 41 4.27 4.52 5.77
N ILE A 42 4.20 3.21 5.89
CA ILE A 42 3.34 2.55 6.87
C ILE A 42 4.13 1.40 7.49
N ASP A 43 3.66 0.92 8.65
CA ASP A 43 4.36 -0.18 9.28
C ASP A 43 4.15 -1.48 8.51
N THR A 44 5.05 -2.43 8.74
CA THR A 44 5.06 -3.67 7.97
C THR A 44 3.86 -4.56 8.26
N SER A 45 3.35 -4.51 9.50
CA SER A 45 2.14 -5.29 9.84
C SER A 45 0.96 -4.86 9.01
N LEU A 46 0.75 -3.55 8.92
CA LEU A 46 -0.37 -3.01 8.16
C LEU A 46 -0.18 -3.28 6.68
N LEU A 47 1.03 -3.09 6.20
CA LEU A 47 1.33 -3.34 4.79
C LEU A 47 1.10 -4.80 4.43
N ALA A 48 1.46 -5.70 5.32
CA ALA A 48 1.24 -7.13 5.09
C ALA A 48 -0.24 -7.45 4.97
N ARG A 49 -1.06 -6.83 5.82
CA ARG A 49 -2.50 -7.05 5.79
C ARG A 49 -3.12 -6.53 4.51
N ILE A 50 -2.68 -5.36 4.08
CA ILE A 50 -3.17 -4.77 2.83
C ILE A 50 -2.72 -5.58 1.63
N SER A 51 -1.47 -6.03 1.63
CA SER A 51 -0.93 -6.88 0.56
C SER A 51 -1.76 -8.13 0.40
N LYS A 52 -2.09 -8.75 1.53
CA LYS A 52 -2.90 -9.95 1.52
C LYS A 52 -4.31 -9.69 1.01
N ALA A 53 -4.90 -8.59 1.47
CA ALA A 53 -6.26 -8.23 1.08
C ALA A 53 -6.37 -7.99 -0.41
N LEU A 54 -5.39 -7.30 -0.99
CA LEU A 54 -5.39 -6.97 -2.40
C LEU A 54 -4.69 -8.01 -3.28
N ASN A 55 -4.18 -9.04 -2.64
CA ASN A 55 -3.45 -10.10 -3.33
C ASN A 55 -2.32 -9.52 -4.18
N ARG A 56 -1.59 -8.57 -3.60
CA ARG A 56 -0.50 -7.87 -4.28
C ARG A 56 0.65 -7.68 -3.32
N ASN A 57 1.85 -8.06 -3.73
CA ASN A 57 3.02 -7.95 -2.87
C ASN A 57 3.60 -6.55 -2.92
N PHE A 58 3.15 -5.68 -2.03
CA PHE A 58 3.64 -4.31 -1.97
C PHE A 58 5.09 -4.23 -1.51
N PHE A 59 5.56 -5.24 -0.80
CA PHE A 59 6.97 -5.29 -0.39
C PHE A 59 7.87 -5.40 -1.61
N GLU A 60 7.45 -6.15 -2.59
CA GLU A 60 8.18 -6.29 -3.84
C GLU A 60 8.25 -4.96 -4.59
N ILE A 61 7.16 -4.24 -4.60
CA ILE A 61 7.10 -2.93 -5.24
C ILE A 61 8.10 -1.99 -4.59
N LEU A 62 8.14 -1.97 -3.26
CA LEU A 62 9.08 -1.12 -2.54
C LEU A 62 10.52 -1.52 -2.80
N THR A 63 10.77 -2.82 -2.91
CA THR A 63 12.10 -3.32 -3.23
C THR A 63 12.55 -2.84 -4.61
N GLN A 64 11.65 -2.86 -5.57
CA GLN A 64 11.94 -2.39 -6.91
C GLN A 64 12.27 -0.90 -6.92
N GLU A 65 11.55 -0.12 -6.11
CA GLU A 65 11.82 1.31 -5.97
C GLU A 65 13.23 1.55 -5.44
N LEU A 66 13.59 0.80 -4.42
CA LEU A 66 14.92 0.92 -3.83
C LEU A 66 16.01 0.55 -4.82
N ASN A 67 15.76 -0.49 -5.59
CA ASN A 67 16.73 -0.95 -6.57
C ASN A 67 16.94 0.03 -7.70
N SER A 68 15.93 0.83 -8.00
CA SER A 68 16.06 1.83 -9.05
C SER A 68 16.73 3.11 -8.56
N ASP A 69 16.90 3.27 -7.28
CA ASP A 69 17.50 4.46 -6.70
C ASP A 69 19.02 4.31 -6.71
N PRO A 70 19.75 5.11 -7.49
CA PRO A 70 21.20 4.99 -7.57
C PRO A 70 21.91 5.24 -6.25
N LYS A 71 21.28 5.97 -5.34
CA LYS A 71 21.89 6.25 -4.04
C LYS A 71 21.86 5.05 -3.11
N THR A 72 20.96 4.14 -3.32
CA THR A 72 20.85 2.97 -2.47
C THR A 72 21.49 1.75 -3.07
N SER A 73 21.95 1.83 -4.29
CA SER A 73 22.61 0.69 -4.90
C SER A 73 23.99 0.55 -4.29
N LYS A 74 24.29 -0.59 -3.86
CA LYS A 74 25.58 -0.83 -3.19
C LYS A 74 26.06 -2.16 -3.52
#